data_26eeff93088cf7a01962b16a667ff78a
#
_entry.id   26eeff93088cf7a01962b16a667ff78a
#
_cell.length_a   1.000
_cell.length_b   1.000
_cell.length_c   1.000
_cell.angle_alpha   90.00
_cell.angle_beta   90.00
_cell.angle_gamma   90.00
#
_symmetry.space_group_name_H-M   'P 1'
#
loop_
_entity.id
_entity.type
_entity.pdbx_description
1 polymer ?
#
loop_
_entity_poly.entity_id
_entity_poly.type
_entity_poly.pdbx_seq_one_letter_code
_entity_poly.pdbx_strand_id
1 'polypeptide(L)'
;MLPLYAEGAVLWGTLSPTVRADRAALRDYFVGAFKVLPGLKVAFGDQLIRVYGDTAVNTGYYTFSFTKDGEAKTLPARYSLTFVKNGGRWLIVDHHSSTLPSTLK
;
A
#
# COMPACT_ATOMS: atom_id res chain seq x y z
N MET A 1 8.77 -2.21 6.04
CA MET A 1 7.93 -1.46 5.08
C MET A 1 8.65 -0.26 4.49
N LEU A 2 9.09 0.66 5.34
CA LEU A 2 9.73 1.89 4.86
C LEU A 2 10.95 1.69 3.96
N PRO A 3 11.82 0.69 4.19
CA PRO A 3 12.97 0.50 3.30
C PRO A 3 12.62 0.21 1.85
N LEU A 4 11.40 -0.21 1.57
CA LEU A 4 10.93 -0.45 0.21
C LEU A 4 10.53 0.83 -0.53
N TYR A 5 10.41 1.94 0.21
CA TYR A 5 9.97 3.21 -0.35
C TYR A 5 11.14 4.15 -0.53
N ALA A 6 11.14 4.87 -1.65
CA ALA A 6 12.11 5.95 -1.87
C ALA A 6 11.83 7.10 -0.89
N GLU A 7 12.84 7.95 -0.66
CA GLU A 7 12.66 9.04 0.29
C GLU A 7 11.57 10.02 -0.09
N GLY A 8 11.40 10.32 -1.35
CA GLY A 8 10.36 11.22 -1.81
C GLY A 8 9.08 10.52 -2.21
N ALA A 9 8.85 9.29 -1.74
CA ALA A 9 7.68 8.52 -2.12
C ALA A 9 6.38 9.16 -1.64
N VAL A 10 5.33 8.96 -2.43
CA VAL A 10 3.99 9.46 -2.15
C VAL A 10 3.08 8.27 -1.87
N LEU A 11 2.31 8.36 -0.82
CA LEU A 11 1.36 7.32 -0.44
C LEU A 11 -0.05 7.89 -0.32
N TRP A 12 -0.98 7.30 -1.06
CA TRP A 12 -2.41 7.52 -0.92
C TRP A 12 -2.96 6.29 -0.19
N GLY A 13 -2.92 6.34 1.13
CA GLY A 13 -3.21 5.16 1.95
C GLY A 13 -4.68 4.87 2.11
N THR A 14 -5.02 3.60 2.24
CA THR A 14 -6.40 3.13 2.39
C THR A 14 -7.10 3.77 3.59
N LEU A 15 -6.35 3.95 4.68
CA LEU A 15 -6.90 4.45 5.94
C LEU A 15 -6.67 5.94 6.14
N SER A 16 -6.06 6.63 5.18
CA SER A 16 -5.72 8.04 5.31
C SER A 16 -6.57 8.88 4.36
N PRO A 17 -7.25 9.93 4.86
CA PRO A 17 -7.99 10.83 3.99
C PRO A 17 -7.10 11.81 3.25
N THR A 18 -5.83 11.89 3.61
CA THR A 18 -4.88 12.83 3.01
C THR A 18 -3.67 12.11 2.48
N VAL A 19 -3.00 12.73 1.51
CA VAL A 19 -1.78 12.17 0.94
C VAL A 19 -0.64 12.21 1.96
N ARG A 20 0.22 11.19 1.92
CA ARG A 20 1.45 11.12 2.70
C ARG A 20 2.62 11.29 1.73
N ALA A 21 3.24 12.45 1.74
CA ALA A 21 4.20 12.82 0.70
C ALA A 21 5.63 12.99 1.21
N ASP A 22 5.92 12.66 2.45
CA ASP A 22 7.27 12.65 2.98
C ASP A 22 7.45 11.44 3.89
N ARG A 23 8.71 11.15 4.23
CA ARG A 23 9.03 9.94 4.98
C ARG A 23 8.42 9.91 6.37
N ALA A 24 8.37 11.05 7.03
CA ALA A 24 7.76 11.13 8.37
C ALA A 24 6.27 10.83 8.32
N ALA A 25 5.57 11.38 7.31
CA ALA A 25 4.13 11.13 7.14
C ALA A 25 3.86 9.67 6.79
N LEU A 26 4.70 9.07 5.93
CA LEU A 26 4.61 7.64 5.61
C LEU A 26 4.77 6.78 6.86
N ARG A 27 5.78 7.09 7.65
CA ARG A 27 6.04 6.36 8.89
C ARG A 27 4.86 6.46 9.84
N ASP A 28 4.32 7.66 10.00
CA ASP A 28 3.16 7.88 10.88
C ASP A 28 1.95 7.08 10.42
N TYR A 29 1.74 7.01 9.10
CA TYR A 29 0.65 6.22 8.55
C TYR A 29 0.80 4.74 8.91
N PHE A 30 1.97 4.16 8.69
CA PHE A 30 2.19 2.74 8.97
C PHE A 30 2.12 2.43 10.46
N VAL A 31 2.70 3.28 11.29
CA VAL A 31 2.63 3.10 12.75
C VAL A 31 1.16 3.14 13.21
N GLY A 32 0.39 4.09 12.69
CA GLY A 32 -1.03 4.19 13.03
C GLY A 32 -1.82 2.98 12.56
N ALA A 33 -1.56 2.52 11.32
CA ALA A 33 -2.27 1.37 10.77
C ALA A 33 -2.02 0.10 11.60
N PHE A 34 -0.77 -0.15 11.99
CA PHE A 34 -0.45 -1.32 12.78
C PHE A 34 -1.05 -1.27 14.19
N LYS A 35 -1.27 -0.08 14.73
CA LYS A 35 -1.94 0.08 16.03
C LYS A 35 -3.45 -0.16 15.93
N VAL A 36 -4.06 0.36 14.87
CA VAL A 36 -5.51 0.27 14.68
C VAL A 36 -5.92 -1.13 14.23
N LEU A 37 -5.05 -1.82 13.50
CA LEU A 37 -5.34 -3.14 12.92
C LEU A 37 -4.37 -4.20 13.48
N PRO A 38 -4.61 -4.69 14.70
CA PRO A 38 -3.71 -5.69 15.29
C PRO A 38 -3.61 -6.95 14.45
N GLY A 39 -2.40 -7.50 14.34
CA GLY A 39 -2.17 -8.71 13.56
C GLY A 39 -2.28 -8.51 12.07
N LEU A 40 -2.11 -7.28 11.61
CA LEU A 40 -2.27 -6.93 10.20
C LEU A 40 -1.37 -7.77 9.30
N LYS A 41 -1.98 -8.38 8.29
CA LYS A 41 -1.30 -9.13 7.24
C LYS A 41 -1.90 -8.74 5.90
N VAL A 42 -1.13 -8.93 4.83
CA VAL A 42 -1.61 -8.67 3.48
C VAL A 42 -1.41 -9.90 2.61
N ALA A 43 -2.43 -10.24 1.83
CA ALA A 43 -2.37 -11.31 0.85
C ALA A 43 -2.64 -10.71 -0.52
N PHE A 44 -1.70 -10.89 -1.45
CA PHE A 44 -1.86 -10.38 -2.80
C PHE A 44 -2.74 -11.31 -3.62
N GLY A 45 -3.67 -10.71 -4.37
CA GLY A 45 -4.43 -11.40 -5.38
C GLY A 45 -3.77 -11.25 -6.74
N ASP A 46 -4.57 -10.98 -7.78
CA ASP A 46 -4.06 -10.79 -9.12
C ASP A 46 -3.17 -9.54 -9.17
N GLN A 47 -2.05 -9.67 -9.86
CA GLN A 47 -1.09 -8.58 -10.03
C GLN A 47 -0.79 -8.40 -11.51
N LEU A 48 -0.80 -7.15 -11.97
CA LEU A 48 -0.44 -6.79 -13.33
C LEU A 48 0.82 -5.95 -13.27
N ILE A 49 1.94 -6.55 -13.64
CA ILE A 49 3.25 -5.90 -13.55
C ILE A 49 3.73 -5.55 -14.95
N ARG A 50 4.10 -4.27 -15.15
CA ARG A 50 4.62 -3.76 -16.43
C ARG A 50 5.91 -3.01 -16.15
N VAL A 51 6.91 -3.24 -16.98
CA VAL A 51 8.23 -2.64 -16.81
C VAL A 51 8.56 -1.75 -17.99
N TYR A 52 9.01 -0.54 -17.71
CA TYR A 52 9.36 0.45 -18.72
C TYR A 52 10.74 1.02 -18.38
N GLY A 53 11.81 0.36 -18.85
CA GLY A 53 13.17 0.77 -18.51
C GLY A 53 13.42 0.64 -17.03
N ASP A 54 13.73 1.76 -16.37
CA ASP A 54 13.99 1.79 -14.93
C ASP A 54 12.73 2.08 -14.11
N THR A 55 11.56 1.98 -14.72
CA THR A 55 10.28 2.20 -14.07
C THR A 55 9.42 0.94 -14.22
N ALA A 56 8.74 0.55 -13.14
CA ALA A 56 7.79 -0.55 -13.18
C ALA A 56 6.51 -0.13 -12.47
N VAL A 57 5.39 -0.63 -13.00
CA VAL A 57 4.08 -0.38 -12.41
C VAL A 57 3.45 -1.72 -12.06
N ASN A 58 3.01 -1.87 -10.83
CA ASN A 58 2.31 -3.06 -10.36
C ASN A 58 0.94 -2.62 -9.86
N THR A 59 -0.10 -3.12 -10.49
CA THR A 59 -1.47 -2.83 -10.08
C THR A 59 -2.21 -4.13 -9.83
N GLY A 60 -3.17 -4.10 -8.92
CA GLY A 60 -3.91 -5.32 -8.65
C GLY A 60 -4.77 -5.22 -7.42
N TYR A 61 -5.01 -6.40 -6.84
CA TYR A 61 -5.83 -6.56 -5.65
C TYR A 61 -5.00 -7.10 -4.52
N TYR A 62 -5.31 -6.67 -3.30
CA TYR A 62 -4.81 -7.34 -2.11
C TYR A 62 -5.87 -7.29 -1.02
N THR A 63 -5.72 -8.17 -0.04
CA THR A 63 -6.66 -8.24 1.06
C THR A 63 -5.88 -8.12 2.36
N PHE A 64 -6.27 -7.17 3.18
CA PHE A 64 -5.72 -7.04 4.53
C PHE A 64 -6.49 -7.94 5.47
N SER A 65 -5.77 -8.62 6.35
CA SER A 65 -6.37 -9.42 7.43
C SER A 65 -5.88 -8.89 8.76
N PHE A 66 -6.77 -8.79 9.71
CA PHE A 66 -6.44 -8.27 11.04
C PHE A 66 -7.44 -8.80 12.05
N THR A 67 -7.15 -8.59 13.33
CA THR A 67 -8.03 -8.99 14.41
C THR A 67 -8.59 -7.73 15.07
N LYS A 68 -9.89 -7.68 15.23
CA LYS A 68 -10.57 -6.57 15.91
C LYS A 68 -11.63 -7.13 16.84
N ASP A 69 -11.55 -6.72 18.11
CA ASP A 69 -12.49 -7.17 19.14
C ASP A 69 -12.56 -8.71 19.24
N GLY A 70 -11.40 -9.36 19.07
CA GLY A 70 -11.32 -10.81 19.12
C GLY A 70 -11.80 -11.55 17.88
N GLU A 71 -12.19 -10.82 16.83
CA GLU A 71 -12.67 -11.40 15.60
C GLU A 71 -11.70 -11.16 14.44
N ALA A 72 -11.51 -12.19 13.60
CA ALA A 72 -10.75 -12.06 12.38
C ALA A 72 -11.56 -11.28 11.36
N LYS A 73 -10.96 -10.22 10.82
CA LYS A 73 -11.58 -9.35 9.82
C LYS A 73 -10.73 -9.31 8.57
N THR A 74 -11.35 -9.03 7.43
CA THR A 74 -10.64 -8.82 6.17
C THR A 74 -11.11 -7.54 5.52
N LEU A 75 -10.20 -6.91 4.78
CA LEU A 75 -10.49 -5.68 4.06
C LEU A 75 -9.90 -5.82 2.65
N PRO A 76 -10.72 -6.18 1.66
CA PRO A 76 -10.24 -6.24 0.28
C PRO A 76 -10.02 -4.84 -0.28
N ALA A 77 -8.97 -4.70 -1.07
CA ALA A 77 -8.58 -3.40 -1.60
C ALA A 77 -7.95 -3.55 -2.98
N ARG A 78 -7.75 -2.41 -3.62
CA ARG A 78 -7.01 -2.31 -4.89
C ARG A 78 -5.82 -1.40 -4.67
N TYR A 79 -4.77 -1.62 -5.44
CA TYR A 79 -3.56 -0.84 -5.28
C TYR A 79 -2.91 -0.53 -6.61
N SER A 80 -2.10 0.50 -6.59
CA SER A 80 -1.22 0.88 -7.69
C SER A 80 0.13 1.23 -7.08
N LEU A 81 1.18 0.54 -7.51
CA LEU A 81 2.54 0.76 -7.05
C LEU A 81 3.40 1.14 -8.23
N THR A 82 4.15 2.23 -8.11
CA THR A 82 5.14 2.61 -9.10
C THR A 82 6.52 2.48 -8.47
N PHE A 83 7.40 1.77 -9.16
CA PHE A 83 8.78 1.52 -8.73
C PHE A 83 9.74 2.20 -9.67
N VAL A 84 10.83 2.71 -9.13
CA VAL A 84 11.94 3.22 -9.93
C VAL A 84 13.21 2.52 -9.47
N LYS A 85 14.01 2.08 -10.45
CA LYS A 85 15.29 1.43 -10.17
C LYS A 85 16.35 2.49 -9.96
N ASN A 86 17.01 2.43 -8.82
CA ASN A 86 18.06 3.37 -8.46
C ASN A 86 19.19 2.60 -7.78
N GLY A 87 20.39 2.64 -8.37
CA GLY A 87 21.55 1.97 -7.81
C GLY A 87 21.36 0.45 -7.70
N GLY A 88 20.68 -0.16 -8.67
CA GLY A 88 20.43 -1.60 -8.66
C GLY A 88 19.29 -2.04 -7.77
N ARG A 89 18.56 -1.11 -7.17
CA ARG A 89 17.43 -1.42 -6.29
C ARG A 89 16.14 -0.81 -6.83
N TRP A 90 15.06 -1.59 -6.76
CA TRP A 90 13.74 -1.09 -7.08
C TRP A 90 13.09 -0.52 -5.83
N LEU A 91 12.72 0.75 -5.88
CA LEU A 91 12.11 1.44 -4.75
C LEU A 91 10.74 1.99 -5.15
N ILE A 92 9.79 1.90 -4.23
CA ILE A 92 8.45 2.43 -4.45
C ILE A 92 8.51 3.96 -4.38
N VAL A 93 8.04 4.62 -5.43
CA VAL A 93 7.96 6.09 -5.45
C VAL A 93 6.53 6.57 -5.33
N ASP A 94 5.55 5.72 -5.65
CA ASP A 94 4.14 6.08 -5.56
C ASP A 94 3.33 4.84 -5.21
N HIS A 95 2.43 4.98 -4.26
CA HIS A 95 1.56 3.90 -3.81
C HIS A 95 0.17 4.45 -3.56
N HIS A 96 -0.81 3.96 -4.29
CA HIS A 96 -2.21 4.28 -4.08
C HIS A 96 -2.94 3.02 -3.63
N SER A 97 -3.66 3.11 -2.55
CA SER A 97 -4.43 1.99 -2.00
C SER A 97 -5.83 2.47 -1.65
N SER A 98 -6.83 1.74 -2.11
CA SER A 98 -8.21 2.08 -1.82
C SER A 98 -9.03 0.81 -1.64
N THR A 99 -10.08 0.90 -0.83
CA THR A 99 -11.00 -0.22 -0.67
C THR A 99 -11.76 -0.46 -1.95
N LEU A 100 -12.26 -1.68 -2.13
CA LEU A 100 -13.15 -1.95 -3.25
C LEU A 100 -14.42 -1.11 -3.11
N PRO A 101 -14.90 -0.52 -4.20
CA PRO A 101 -16.14 0.24 -4.10
C PRO A 101 -17.31 -0.68 -3.78
N SER A 102 -18.27 -0.12 -3.06
CA SER A 102 -19.51 -0.83 -2.82
C SER A 102 -20.23 -1.06 -4.14
N THR A 103 -21.00 -2.14 -4.20
CA THR A 103 -21.77 -2.42 -5.39
C THR A 103 -22.75 -1.29 -5.65
N LEU A 104 -22.72 -0.76 -6.85
CA LEU A 104 -23.69 0.25 -7.28
C LEU A 104 -24.97 -0.45 -7.70
N LYS A 105 -26.05 0.16 -7.31
CA LYS A 105 -27.37 -0.37 -7.64
C LYS A 105 -28.07 0.45 -8.66
#